data_45cf064f555fcf708aee10ec521d8078
#
_entry.id   45cf064f555fcf708aee10ec521d8078
#
_cell.length_a   1.000
_cell.length_b   1.000
_cell.length_c   1.000
_cell.angle_alpha   90.00
_cell.angle_beta   90.00
_cell.angle_gamma   90.00
#
_symmetry.space_group_name_H-M   'P 1'
#
loop_
_entity.id
_entity.type
_entity.pdbx_description
1 polymer ?
#
loop_
_entity_poly.entity_id
_entity_poly.type
_entity_poly.pdbx_seq_one_letter_code
_entity_poly.pdbx_strand_id
1 'polypeptide(L)'
;MRQKMASNKNQHYVPQCYLKNFSIDESKAAICVYNLDRKKLIKNAPIKNQCSKNYFYGEDLALEKALQPIEGQFSEIVRNLENINHVLTDNDKLFLIEFWLLQRARTEEFAKSTAESTEQDIKTLLSIDIKMEVKEVVHKVIQSILKNRHLIHDLKVCILKNNTKTDFITSDHPAVLTNRWYFLNKKVQFRSFGLQSSGALFILPLTPRIIMLAYDKDVYSIANIKGWVQLKNRYDIDAFNYLQLLNCRANIYTANPDSALYIESLHNEVEYSKSLQGHKTEFYISDNSDGKIKDENRIDVSEIKVNQKFFKVSQTVYATPPIWPRVINWKPNGFIMTNDTYDDFVRQAVVKKTGRSDFYKMSIRKG
;
A
#
# COMPACT_ATOMS: atom_id res chain seq x y z
N MET A 1 -38.93 24.70 -8.72
CA MET A 1 -38.38 24.07 -7.49
C MET A 1 -36.98 23.57 -7.78
N ARG A 2 -35.95 24.30 -7.35
CA ARG A 2 -34.56 23.81 -7.40
C ARG A 2 -34.41 22.80 -6.25
N GLN A 3 -34.38 21.51 -6.57
CA GLN A 3 -33.96 20.49 -5.61
C GLN A 3 -32.58 20.88 -5.10
N LYS A 4 -32.46 21.02 -3.78
CA LYS A 4 -31.20 21.09 -3.07
C LYS A 4 -30.36 19.86 -3.44
N MET A 5 -29.46 20.00 -4.44
CA MET A 5 -28.31 19.11 -4.55
C MET A 5 -27.36 19.50 -3.43
N ALA A 6 -27.68 19.08 -2.22
CA ALA A 6 -26.84 19.22 -1.06
C ALA A 6 -26.09 17.90 -0.89
N SER A 7 -24.85 18.01 -0.67
CA SER A 7 -24.05 17.26 0.29
C SER A 7 -22.88 16.40 -0.18
N ASN A 8 -22.75 15.95 -1.42
CA ASN A 8 -21.61 15.10 -1.80
C ASN A 8 -20.46 15.84 -2.51
N LYS A 9 -20.39 17.17 -2.31
CA LYS A 9 -19.28 17.97 -2.85
C LYS A 9 -17.94 17.57 -2.22
N ASN A 10 -17.94 17.31 -0.91
CA ASN A 10 -16.76 16.91 -0.17
C ASN A 10 -16.58 15.39 -0.24
N GLN A 11 -15.73 14.92 -1.15
CA GLN A 11 -15.49 13.51 -1.45
C GLN A 11 -14.26 13.00 -0.68
N HIS A 12 -14.38 11.81 -0.07
CA HIS A 12 -13.37 11.26 0.82
C HIS A 12 -12.51 10.21 0.12
N TYR A 13 -11.20 10.46 0.01
CA TYR A 13 -10.22 9.49 -0.51
C TYR A 13 -9.75 8.46 0.55
N VAL A 14 -9.99 8.74 1.85
CA VAL A 14 -10.07 7.71 2.89
C VAL A 14 -11.48 7.82 3.49
N PRO A 15 -12.32 6.76 3.40
CA PRO A 15 -13.74 6.87 3.73
C PRO A 15 -13.98 7.23 5.19
N GLN A 16 -15.04 8.00 5.44
CA GLN A 16 -15.43 8.31 6.81
C GLN A 16 -15.71 7.05 7.64
N CYS A 17 -16.34 6.02 7.05
CA CYS A 17 -16.63 4.77 7.74
C CYS A 17 -15.36 4.06 8.22
N TYR A 18 -14.25 4.19 7.48
CA TYR A 18 -12.93 3.70 7.88
C TYR A 18 -12.36 4.53 9.04
N LEU A 19 -12.31 5.87 8.90
CA LEU A 19 -11.77 6.76 9.93
C LEU A 19 -12.56 6.70 11.26
N LYS A 20 -13.87 6.47 11.20
CA LYS A 20 -14.73 6.28 12.38
C LYS A 20 -14.31 5.12 13.28
N ASN A 21 -13.58 4.13 12.76
CA ASN A 21 -13.05 3.04 13.56
C ASN A 21 -11.87 3.48 14.45
N PHE A 22 -11.30 4.65 14.18
CA PHE A 22 -10.21 5.28 14.96
C PHE A 22 -10.68 6.55 15.69
N SER A 23 -11.98 6.74 15.85
CA SER A 23 -12.56 7.86 16.58
C SER A 23 -12.16 7.85 18.06
N ILE A 24 -12.15 9.05 18.66
CA ILE A 24 -11.79 9.24 20.08
C ILE A 24 -12.87 8.76 21.03
N ASP A 25 -14.12 8.69 20.58
CA ASP A 25 -15.29 8.33 21.38
C ASP A 25 -16.37 7.62 20.58
N GLU A 26 -17.43 7.21 21.26
CA GLU A 26 -18.58 6.50 20.68
C GLU A 26 -19.41 7.36 19.72
N SER A 27 -19.31 8.69 19.78
CA SER A 27 -20.01 9.58 18.83
C SER A 27 -19.51 9.43 17.40
N LYS A 28 -18.29 8.92 17.24
CA LYS A 28 -17.60 8.70 15.95
C LYS A 28 -17.56 9.96 15.07
N ALA A 29 -17.54 11.14 15.71
CA ALA A 29 -17.55 12.42 15.04
C ALA A 29 -16.15 13.01 14.88
N ALA A 30 -15.23 12.67 15.79
CA ALA A 30 -13.89 13.26 15.88
C ALA A 30 -12.78 12.20 16.03
N ILE A 31 -11.58 12.57 15.60
CA ILE A 31 -10.38 11.75 15.59
C ILE A 31 -9.16 12.61 16.00
N CYS A 32 -8.14 12.00 16.60
CA CYS A 32 -6.85 12.66 16.79
C CYS A 32 -6.03 12.60 15.50
N VAL A 33 -5.46 13.73 15.10
CA VAL A 33 -4.61 13.88 13.91
C VAL A 33 -3.23 14.35 14.32
N TYR A 34 -2.20 13.54 14.08
CA TYR A 34 -0.82 13.99 14.19
C TYR A 34 -0.30 14.36 12.81
N ASN A 35 -0.02 15.65 12.61
CA ASN A 35 0.57 16.14 11.36
C ASN A 35 2.10 16.07 11.45
N LEU A 36 2.71 15.32 10.54
CA LEU A 36 4.16 15.05 10.53
C LEU A 36 4.98 16.32 10.26
N ASP A 37 4.57 17.15 9.29
CA ASP A 37 5.30 18.37 8.91
C ASP A 37 5.35 19.38 10.05
N ARG A 38 4.25 19.48 10.82
CA ARG A 38 4.12 20.40 11.94
C ARG A 38 4.53 19.80 13.28
N LYS A 39 4.79 18.50 13.35
CA LYS A 39 5.05 17.71 14.56
C LYS A 39 4.04 18.01 15.68
N LYS A 40 2.74 18.08 15.31
CA LYS A 40 1.66 18.51 16.22
C LYS A 40 0.45 17.60 16.17
N LEU A 41 -0.04 17.22 17.37
CA LEU A 41 -1.29 16.48 17.54
C LEU A 41 -2.47 17.45 17.70
N ILE A 42 -3.50 17.26 16.89
CA ILE A 42 -4.83 17.90 17.00
C ILE A 42 -5.77 16.86 17.60
N LYS A 43 -6.22 17.09 18.85
CA LYS A 43 -6.94 16.07 19.64
C LYS A 43 -8.40 15.87 19.26
N ASN A 44 -9.02 16.77 18.54
CA ASN A 44 -10.48 16.70 18.29
C ASN A 44 -10.82 17.21 16.88
N ALA A 45 -10.19 16.59 15.88
CA ALA A 45 -10.42 16.96 14.50
C ALA A 45 -11.71 16.31 13.97
N PRO A 46 -12.63 17.06 13.36
CA PRO A 46 -13.85 16.49 12.79
C PRO A 46 -13.51 15.51 11.65
N ILE A 47 -14.00 14.26 11.74
CA ILE A 47 -13.76 13.20 10.74
C ILE A 47 -14.24 13.64 9.36
N LYS A 48 -15.36 14.33 9.27
CA LYS A 48 -15.93 14.84 8.01
C LYS A 48 -15.00 15.75 7.19
N ASN A 49 -13.96 16.30 7.83
CA ASN A 49 -12.98 17.20 7.20
C ASN A 49 -11.64 16.50 6.92
N GLN A 50 -11.50 15.20 7.29
CA GLN A 50 -10.26 14.48 7.09
C GLN A 50 -10.27 13.72 5.79
N CYS A 51 -9.12 13.66 5.11
CA CYS A 51 -8.92 12.88 3.87
C CYS A 51 -10.00 13.14 2.81
N SER A 52 -10.38 14.39 2.63
CA SER A 52 -11.44 14.78 1.71
C SER A 52 -11.11 16.05 0.93
N LYS A 53 -11.64 16.14 -0.28
CA LYS A 53 -11.57 17.32 -1.15
C LYS A 53 -12.86 17.52 -1.91
N ASN A 54 -13.17 18.79 -2.25
CA ASN A 54 -14.28 19.09 -3.12
C ASN A 54 -14.07 18.47 -4.50
N TYR A 55 -15.04 17.65 -4.93
CA TYR A 55 -15.06 17.03 -6.25
C TYR A 55 -13.79 16.22 -6.60
N PHE A 56 -13.21 15.56 -5.60
CA PHE A 56 -11.98 14.78 -5.78
C PHE A 56 -12.09 13.72 -6.88
N TYR A 57 -13.26 13.07 -6.99
CA TYR A 57 -13.58 12.09 -8.04
C TYR A 57 -14.34 12.67 -9.22
N GLY A 58 -14.75 13.92 -9.18
CA GLY A 58 -15.55 14.59 -10.22
C GLY A 58 -16.87 15.15 -9.70
N GLU A 59 -17.47 16.02 -10.50
CA GLU A 59 -18.71 16.72 -10.17
C GLU A 59 -19.97 15.87 -10.43
N ASP A 60 -19.87 14.85 -11.27
CA ASP A 60 -20.95 13.93 -11.61
C ASP A 60 -21.33 12.96 -10.48
N LEU A 61 -20.50 12.87 -9.45
CA LEU A 61 -20.66 12.00 -8.28
C LEU A 61 -20.82 10.49 -8.60
N ALA A 62 -20.53 10.08 -9.83
CA ALA A 62 -20.74 8.69 -10.25
C ALA A 62 -19.87 7.72 -9.47
N LEU A 63 -18.57 8.02 -9.35
CA LEU A 63 -17.63 7.20 -8.59
C LEU A 63 -17.95 7.23 -7.09
N GLU A 64 -18.28 8.40 -6.52
CA GLU A 64 -18.66 8.52 -5.10
C GLU A 64 -19.87 7.63 -4.76
N LYS A 65 -20.89 7.61 -5.62
CA LYS A 65 -22.06 6.73 -5.45
C LYS A 65 -21.71 5.25 -5.59
N ALA A 66 -20.81 4.90 -6.52
CA ALA A 66 -20.37 3.52 -6.74
C ALA A 66 -19.57 2.98 -5.55
N LEU A 67 -18.91 3.83 -4.78
CA LEU A 67 -18.13 3.44 -3.60
C LEU A 67 -18.99 3.16 -2.36
N GLN A 68 -20.19 3.76 -2.24
CA GLN A 68 -21.05 3.64 -1.05
C GLN A 68 -21.41 2.19 -0.65
N PRO A 69 -21.83 1.29 -1.57
CA PRO A 69 -22.10 -0.10 -1.23
C PRO A 69 -20.85 -0.84 -0.71
N ILE A 70 -19.68 -0.55 -1.28
CA ILE A 70 -18.41 -1.14 -0.87
C ILE A 70 -18.05 -0.69 0.57
N GLU A 71 -18.25 0.58 0.88
CA GLU A 71 -18.03 1.15 2.22
C GLU A 71 -19.03 0.57 3.25
N GLY A 72 -20.27 0.30 2.84
CA GLY A 72 -21.26 -0.38 3.67
C GLY A 72 -20.83 -1.80 4.03
N GLN A 73 -20.42 -2.60 3.04
CA GLN A 73 -19.95 -3.97 3.26
C GLN A 73 -18.66 -4.00 4.10
N PHE A 74 -17.73 -3.08 3.87
CA PHE A 74 -16.54 -2.93 4.71
C PHE A 74 -16.91 -2.71 6.17
N SER A 75 -17.84 -1.79 6.45
CA SER A 75 -18.28 -1.48 7.81
C SER A 75 -18.92 -2.67 8.50
N GLU A 76 -19.68 -3.49 7.77
CA GLU A 76 -20.30 -4.71 8.28
C GLU A 76 -19.22 -5.74 8.67
N ILE A 77 -18.26 -6.02 7.77
CA ILE A 77 -17.18 -6.97 8.04
C ILE A 77 -16.37 -6.53 9.26
N VAL A 78 -15.98 -5.24 9.34
CA VAL A 78 -15.17 -4.75 10.47
C VAL A 78 -15.94 -4.87 11.79
N ARG A 79 -17.24 -4.59 11.81
CA ARG A 79 -18.09 -4.77 13.00
C ARG A 79 -18.13 -6.24 13.44
N ASN A 80 -18.25 -7.18 12.50
CA ASN A 80 -18.24 -8.60 12.81
C ASN A 80 -16.91 -9.06 13.42
N LEU A 81 -15.77 -8.42 13.05
CA LEU A 81 -14.44 -8.70 13.61
C LEU A 81 -14.26 -8.23 15.06
N GLU A 82 -15.17 -7.44 15.63
CA GLU A 82 -15.17 -7.13 17.08
C GLU A 82 -15.39 -8.40 17.92
N ASN A 83 -16.15 -9.35 17.37
CA ASN A 83 -16.28 -10.68 17.96
C ASN A 83 -15.09 -11.57 17.57
N ILE A 84 -14.23 -11.88 18.53
CA ILE A 84 -13.03 -12.72 18.34
C ILE A 84 -13.34 -14.14 17.85
N ASN A 85 -14.55 -14.63 18.07
CA ASN A 85 -15.00 -15.94 17.59
C ASN A 85 -15.51 -15.91 16.14
N HIS A 86 -15.67 -14.73 15.56
CA HIS A 86 -16.05 -14.59 14.17
C HIS A 86 -14.94 -15.15 13.26
N VAL A 87 -15.32 -16.00 12.33
CA VAL A 87 -14.43 -16.58 11.34
C VAL A 87 -14.78 -15.96 9.99
N LEU A 88 -13.83 -15.24 9.41
CA LEU A 88 -14.00 -14.68 8.08
C LEU A 88 -14.26 -15.78 7.05
N THR A 89 -15.32 -15.62 6.28
CA THR A 89 -15.55 -16.43 5.08
C THR A 89 -14.48 -16.15 4.01
N ASP A 90 -14.37 -17.01 3.01
CA ASP A 90 -13.45 -16.75 1.91
C ASP A 90 -13.88 -15.54 1.07
N ASN A 91 -15.19 -15.25 1.01
CA ASN A 91 -15.71 -14.04 0.38
C ASN A 91 -15.31 -12.78 1.16
N ASP A 92 -15.36 -12.80 2.51
CA ASP A 92 -14.92 -11.66 3.33
C ASP A 92 -13.42 -11.40 3.16
N LYS A 93 -12.59 -12.47 3.12
CA LYS A 93 -11.15 -12.35 2.87
C LYS A 93 -10.87 -11.75 1.49
N LEU A 94 -11.57 -12.23 0.48
CA LEU A 94 -11.47 -11.71 -0.89
C LEU A 94 -11.87 -10.23 -0.93
N PHE A 95 -13.01 -9.89 -0.32
CA PHE A 95 -13.48 -8.52 -0.23
C PHE A 95 -12.46 -7.60 0.45
N LEU A 96 -11.87 -8.02 1.57
CA LEU A 96 -10.89 -7.23 2.30
C LEU A 96 -9.61 -6.95 1.49
N ILE A 97 -9.14 -7.94 0.69
CA ILE A 97 -8.00 -7.72 -0.22
C ILE A 97 -8.39 -6.73 -1.33
N GLU A 98 -9.58 -6.87 -1.94
CA GLU A 98 -10.05 -5.94 -2.96
C GLU A 98 -10.31 -4.55 -2.41
N PHE A 99 -10.84 -4.44 -1.18
CA PHE A 99 -10.98 -3.17 -0.47
C PHE A 99 -9.62 -2.52 -0.19
N TRP A 100 -8.61 -3.30 0.23
CA TRP A 100 -7.24 -2.81 0.41
C TRP A 100 -6.70 -2.22 -0.90
N LEU A 101 -6.91 -2.93 -2.02
CA LEU A 101 -6.46 -2.50 -3.35
C LEU A 101 -7.15 -1.19 -3.77
N LEU A 102 -8.47 -1.11 -3.60
CA LEU A 102 -9.24 0.09 -3.87
C LEU A 102 -8.80 1.25 -2.96
N GLN A 103 -8.61 0.99 -1.66
CA GLN A 103 -8.18 2.00 -0.69
C GLN A 103 -6.79 2.54 -1.03
N ARG A 104 -5.86 1.72 -1.51
CA ARG A 104 -4.56 2.17 -1.98
C ARG A 104 -4.70 3.10 -3.18
N ALA A 105 -5.49 2.72 -4.16
CA ALA A 105 -5.62 3.42 -5.44
C ALA A 105 -6.39 4.75 -5.37
N ARG A 106 -7.31 4.87 -4.39
CA ARG A 106 -8.19 6.05 -4.28
C ARG A 106 -7.59 7.20 -3.49
N THR A 107 -6.41 7.03 -2.87
CA THR A 107 -5.79 8.07 -2.04
C THR A 107 -5.16 9.19 -2.88
N GLU A 108 -5.13 10.38 -2.31
CA GLU A 108 -4.46 11.53 -2.93
C GLU A 108 -2.97 11.27 -3.17
N GLU A 109 -2.30 10.61 -2.21
CA GLU A 109 -0.88 10.28 -2.30
C GLU A 109 -0.59 9.39 -3.50
N PHE A 110 -1.36 8.30 -3.68
CA PHE A 110 -1.15 7.39 -4.80
C PHE A 110 -1.39 8.06 -6.15
N ALA A 111 -2.43 8.91 -6.23
CA ALA A 111 -2.74 9.63 -7.46
C ALA A 111 -1.65 10.65 -7.81
N LYS A 112 -1.15 11.41 -6.84
CA LYS A 112 -0.07 12.38 -7.05
C LYS A 112 1.24 11.69 -7.42
N SER A 113 1.66 10.69 -6.67
CA SER A 113 2.87 9.92 -6.96
C SER A 113 2.82 9.29 -8.35
N THR A 114 1.64 8.78 -8.77
CA THR A 114 1.44 8.23 -10.12
C THR A 114 1.53 9.33 -11.19
N ALA A 115 0.92 10.48 -10.95
CA ALA A 115 0.99 11.63 -11.88
C ALA A 115 2.44 12.11 -12.04
N GLU A 116 3.12 12.39 -10.93
CA GLU A 116 4.50 12.89 -10.89
C GLU A 116 5.48 11.93 -11.59
N SER A 117 5.36 10.62 -11.33
CA SER A 117 6.21 9.63 -12.00
C SER A 117 5.95 9.58 -13.50
N THR A 118 4.69 9.68 -13.94
CA THR A 118 4.32 9.67 -15.35
C THR A 118 4.78 10.96 -16.06
N GLU A 119 4.58 12.12 -15.43
CA GLU A 119 5.04 13.42 -15.92
C GLU A 119 6.58 13.42 -16.10
N GLN A 120 7.30 12.92 -15.09
CA GLN A 120 8.76 12.80 -15.13
C GLN A 120 9.20 11.87 -16.26
N ASP A 121 8.54 10.75 -16.46
CA ASP A 121 8.83 9.82 -17.55
C ASP A 121 8.64 10.45 -18.93
N ILE A 122 7.53 11.18 -19.13
CA ILE A 122 7.24 11.87 -20.40
C ILE A 122 8.25 13.00 -20.65
N LYS A 123 8.56 13.79 -19.62
CA LYS A 123 9.56 14.85 -19.72
C LYS A 123 10.94 14.29 -20.13
N THR A 124 11.33 13.18 -19.49
CA THR A 124 12.64 12.54 -19.74
C THR A 124 12.73 11.95 -21.15
N LEU A 125 11.65 11.30 -21.64
CA LEU A 125 11.67 10.63 -22.94
C LEU A 125 11.41 11.55 -24.13
N LEU A 126 10.53 12.53 -23.96
CA LEU A 126 10.02 13.36 -25.06
C LEU A 126 10.42 14.83 -24.95
N SER A 127 11.07 15.23 -23.85
CA SER A 127 11.37 16.62 -23.51
C SER A 127 10.13 17.52 -23.49
N ILE A 128 8.97 16.94 -23.16
CA ILE A 128 7.69 17.63 -23.08
C ILE A 128 7.27 17.76 -21.61
N ASP A 129 7.04 18.98 -21.15
CA ASP A 129 6.47 19.24 -19.86
C ASP A 129 4.93 19.14 -19.96
N ILE A 130 4.36 18.16 -19.26
CA ILE A 130 2.90 17.99 -19.12
C ILE A 130 2.51 18.09 -17.66
N LYS A 131 1.25 18.44 -17.41
CA LYS A 131 0.62 18.36 -16.08
C LYS A 131 -0.59 17.46 -16.15
N MET A 132 -0.65 16.48 -15.27
CA MET A 132 -1.76 15.54 -15.19
C MET A 132 -2.75 15.97 -14.10
N GLU A 133 -4.03 15.96 -14.44
CA GLU A 133 -5.08 16.20 -13.46
C GLU A 133 -5.25 15.01 -12.52
N VAL A 134 -5.06 15.24 -11.21
CA VAL A 134 -5.13 14.20 -10.17
C VAL A 134 -6.41 13.36 -10.27
N LYS A 135 -7.54 14.00 -10.54
CA LYS A 135 -8.84 13.33 -10.70
C LYS A 135 -8.85 12.34 -11.88
N GLU A 136 -8.25 12.68 -13.02
CA GLU A 136 -8.16 11.77 -14.18
C GLU A 136 -7.25 10.57 -13.87
N VAL A 137 -6.15 10.83 -13.16
CA VAL A 137 -5.23 9.77 -12.70
C VAL A 137 -5.95 8.81 -11.77
N VAL A 138 -6.71 9.30 -10.79
CA VAL A 138 -7.51 8.46 -9.88
C VAL A 138 -8.47 7.55 -10.66
N HIS A 139 -9.21 8.09 -11.62
CA HIS A 139 -10.14 7.31 -12.44
C HIS A 139 -9.43 6.22 -13.23
N LYS A 140 -8.34 6.55 -13.94
CA LYS A 140 -7.54 5.59 -14.72
C LYS A 140 -6.94 4.50 -13.83
N VAL A 141 -6.43 4.87 -12.67
CA VAL A 141 -5.86 3.93 -11.70
C VAL A 141 -6.93 2.98 -11.19
N ILE A 142 -8.08 3.48 -10.71
CA ILE A 142 -9.18 2.63 -10.24
C ILE A 142 -9.66 1.68 -11.34
N GLN A 143 -9.83 2.14 -12.57
CA GLN A 143 -10.20 1.27 -13.69
C GLN A 143 -9.16 0.18 -13.95
N SER A 144 -7.87 0.54 -13.93
CA SER A 144 -6.77 -0.42 -14.12
C SER A 144 -6.75 -1.50 -13.03
N ILE A 145 -6.88 -1.11 -11.77
CA ILE A 145 -6.86 -2.07 -10.66
C ILE A 145 -8.07 -2.99 -10.66
N LEU A 146 -9.26 -2.49 -11.01
CA LEU A 146 -10.46 -3.32 -11.11
C LEU A 146 -10.34 -4.40 -12.19
N LYS A 147 -9.72 -4.08 -13.33
CA LYS A 147 -9.41 -5.06 -14.37
C LYS A 147 -8.43 -6.13 -13.90
N ASN A 148 -7.46 -5.76 -13.07
CA ASN A 148 -6.35 -6.60 -12.64
C ASN A 148 -6.49 -7.15 -11.21
N ARG A 149 -7.63 -6.95 -10.53
CA ARG A 149 -7.84 -7.37 -9.14
C ARG A 149 -7.59 -8.86 -8.90
N HIS A 150 -7.83 -9.69 -9.90
CA HIS A 150 -7.60 -11.13 -9.85
C HIS A 150 -6.12 -11.52 -9.59
N LEU A 151 -5.17 -10.60 -9.82
CA LEU A 151 -3.74 -10.83 -9.61
C LEU A 151 -3.33 -10.90 -8.15
N ILE A 152 -4.23 -10.53 -7.21
CA ILE A 152 -3.95 -10.53 -5.78
C ILE A 152 -4.76 -11.57 -4.98
N HIS A 153 -5.65 -12.33 -5.64
CA HIS A 153 -6.56 -13.28 -4.98
C HIS A 153 -5.86 -14.52 -4.43
N ASP A 154 -4.61 -14.77 -4.78
CA ASP A 154 -3.78 -15.87 -4.29
C ASP A 154 -3.15 -15.62 -2.90
N LEU A 155 -3.17 -14.37 -2.44
CA LEU A 155 -2.62 -14.00 -1.15
C LEU A 155 -3.45 -14.60 0.00
N LYS A 156 -2.77 -15.09 1.02
CA LYS A 156 -3.42 -15.61 2.22
C LYS A 156 -3.72 -14.47 3.20
N VAL A 157 -4.95 -14.42 3.69
CA VAL A 157 -5.41 -13.38 4.64
C VAL A 157 -5.43 -13.92 6.06
N CYS A 158 -4.98 -13.12 7.00
CA CYS A 158 -5.22 -13.30 8.43
C CYS A 158 -5.53 -11.96 9.11
N ILE A 159 -6.18 -12.05 10.27
CA ILE A 159 -6.55 -10.91 11.10
C ILE A 159 -5.67 -10.92 12.37
N LEU A 160 -5.02 -9.80 12.65
CA LEU A 160 -4.16 -9.64 13.80
C LEU A 160 -4.91 -8.87 14.88
N LYS A 161 -5.06 -9.49 16.05
CA LYS A 161 -5.67 -8.88 17.24
C LYS A 161 -4.60 -8.36 18.17
N ASN A 162 -4.63 -7.09 18.45
CA ASN A 162 -3.73 -6.41 19.38
C ASN A 162 -4.23 -6.55 20.83
N ASN A 163 -3.48 -7.25 21.64
CA ASN A 163 -3.73 -7.45 23.08
C ASN A 163 -2.77 -6.63 23.96
N THR A 164 -2.07 -5.66 23.41
CA THR A 164 -1.17 -4.75 24.15
C THR A 164 -1.90 -3.47 24.58
N LYS A 165 -1.23 -2.62 25.33
CA LYS A 165 -1.75 -1.28 25.70
C LYS A 165 -1.56 -0.25 24.60
N THR A 166 -0.62 -0.46 23.67
CA THR A 166 -0.31 0.45 22.56
C THR A 166 -1.26 0.20 21.41
N ASP A 167 -1.86 1.23 20.85
CA ASP A 167 -2.78 1.13 19.72
C ASP A 167 -2.08 1.03 18.38
N PHE A 168 -2.74 0.41 17.40
CA PHE A 168 -2.41 0.65 16.01
C PHE A 168 -2.84 2.06 15.62
N ILE A 169 -1.99 2.71 14.83
CA ILE A 169 -2.31 3.97 14.15
C ILE A 169 -2.71 3.70 12.71
N THR A 170 -3.37 4.68 12.10
CA THR A 170 -3.65 4.69 10.66
C THR A 170 -3.25 6.02 10.04
N SER A 171 -3.40 6.20 8.73
CA SER A 171 -2.87 7.36 8.03
C SER A 171 -3.77 7.85 6.89
N ASP A 172 -3.37 8.95 6.26
CA ASP A 172 -3.97 9.48 5.02
C ASP A 172 -3.69 8.60 3.79
N HIS A 173 -2.80 7.60 3.91
CA HIS A 173 -2.55 6.54 2.93
C HIS A 173 -2.46 5.17 3.63
N PRO A 174 -3.59 4.61 4.15
CA PRO A 174 -3.55 3.52 5.11
C PRO A 174 -3.23 2.13 4.54
N ALA A 175 -3.42 1.92 3.24
CA ALA A 175 -3.20 0.63 2.58
C ALA A 175 -1.71 0.45 2.23
N VAL A 176 -0.97 -0.22 3.11
CA VAL A 176 0.48 -0.41 2.96
C VAL A 176 0.77 -1.61 2.07
N LEU A 177 1.59 -1.40 1.03
CA LEU A 177 2.31 -2.44 0.29
C LEU A 177 3.74 -2.47 0.75
N THR A 178 4.22 -3.61 1.21
CA THR A 178 5.63 -3.80 1.58
C THR A 178 6.12 -5.20 1.24
N ASN A 179 7.43 -5.44 1.38
CA ASN A 179 8.03 -6.73 1.00
C ASN A 179 9.31 -6.98 1.79
N ARG A 180 9.20 -7.75 2.88
CA ARG A 180 10.35 -8.05 3.73
C ARG A 180 11.48 -8.77 2.99
N TRP A 181 11.14 -9.63 2.03
CA TRP A 181 12.13 -10.38 1.26
C TRP A 181 12.98 -9.44 0.39
N TYR A 182 12.38 -8.47 -0.31
CA TYR A 182 13.10 -7.48 -1.12
C TYR A 182 14.06 -6.63 -0.30
N PHE A 183 13.67 -6.20 0.90
CA PHE A 183 14.54 -5.38 1.75
C PHE A 183 15.74 -6.14 2.31
N LEU A 184 15.63 -7.45 2.49
CA LEU A 184 16.67 -8.26 3.14
C LEU A 184 17.51 -9.07 2.16
N ASN A 185 17.10 -9.20 0.90
CA ASN A 185 17.84 -9.94 -0.11
C ASN A 185 18.76 -8.99 -0.90
N LYS A 186 20.07 -9.22 -0.83
CA LYS A 186 21.11 -8.38 -1.46
C LYS A 186 20.95 -8.24 -2.97
N LYS A 187 20.36 -9.23 -3.67
CA LYS A 187 20.18 -9.20 -5.13
C LYS A 187 19.10 -8.23 -5.59
N VAL A 188 18.16 -7.89 -4.71
CA VAL A 188 16.97 -7.08 -5.03
C VAL A 188 16.73 -5.91 -4.09
N GLN A 189 17.60 -5.71 -3.11
CA GLN A 189 17.47 -4.74 -2.01
C GLN A 189 17.11 -3.31 -2.45
N PHE A 190 17.47 -2.92 -3.67
CA PHE A 190 17.20 -1.58 -4.21
C PHE A 190 16.25 -1.60 -5.41
N ARG A 191 15.65 -2.76 -5.71
CA ARG A 191 14.65 -2.88 -6.77
C ARG A 191 13.26 -2.58 -6.24
N SER A 192 12.38 -2.09 -7.11
CA SER A 192 10.98 -1.90 -6.75
C SER A 192 10.24 -3.24 -6.73
N PHE A 193 9.18 -3.27 -5.94
CA PHE A 193 8.24 -4.38 -5.89
C PHE A 193 6.81 -3.86 -6.09
N GLY A 194 5.96 -4.71 -6.59
CA GLY A 194 4.57 -4.36 -6.90
C GLY A 194 3.58 -5.43 -6.44
N LEU A 195 2.34 -5.27 -6.89
CA LEU A 195 1.24 -6.18 -6.53
C LEU A 195 1.48 -7.64 -6.92
N GLN A 196 2.30 -7.90 -7.92
CA GLN A 196 2.61 -9.25 -8.43
C GLN A 196 3.85 -9.88 -7.83
N SER A 197 4.66 -9.10 -7.12
CA SER A 197 5.97 -9.54 -6.64
C SER A 197 5.87 -10.66 -5.62
N SER A 198 6.79 -11.64 -5.71
CA SER A 198 7.01 -12.63 -4.66
C SER A 198 7.32 -11.93 -3.33
N GLY A 199 6.80 -12.45 -2.23
CA GLY A 199 6.98 -11.86 -0.90
C GLY A 199 6.16 -10.62 -0.62
N ALA A 200 5.15 -10.30 -1.43
CA ALA A 200 4.26 -9.16 -1.17
C ALA A 200 3.50 -9.31 0.15
N LEU A 201 3.43 -8.21 0.91
CA LEU A 201 2.67 -8.04 2.14
C LEU A 201 1.73 -6.86 1.99
N PHE A 202 0.42 -7.09 2.19
CA PHE A 202 -0.62 -6.06 2.18
C PHE A 202 -1.14 -5.88 3.59
N ILE A 203 -1.06 -4.67 4.11
CA ILE A 203 -1.40 -4.35 5.50
C ILE A 203 -2.42 -3.24 5.51
N LEU A 204 -3.49 -3.41 6.30
CA LEU A 204 -4.50 -2.39 6.53
C LEU A 204 -4.96 -2.42 7.99
N PRO A 205 -4.64 -1.41 8.80
CA PRO A 205 -5.24 -1.26 10.10
C PRO A 205 -6.76 -1.05 9.94
N LEU A 206 -7.56 -1.89 10.59
CA LEU A 206 -9.02 -1.82 10.52
C LEU A 206 -9.61 -1.05 11.71
N THR A 207 -8.98 -1.20 12.87
CA THR A 207 -9.29 -0.50 14.12
C THR A 207 -7.99 -0.32 14.93
N PRO A 208 -7.97 0.43 16.04
CA PRO A 208 -6.80 0.48 16.95
C PRO A 208 -6.37 -0.89 17.49
N ARG A 209 -7.25 -1.91 17.35
CA ARG A 209 -7.03 -3.26 17.87
C ARG A 209 -6.91 -4.35 16.82
N ILE A 210 -7.18 -4.05 15.56
CA ILE A 210 -7.29 -5.05 14.50
C ILE A 210 -6.56 -4.58 13.23
N ILE A 211 -5.70 -5.45 12.69
CA ILE A 211 -5.10 -5.29 11.36
C ILE A 211 -5.51 -6.45 10.46
N MET A 212 -5.83 -6.14 9.20
CA MET A 212 -5.85 -7.12 8.11
C MET A 212 -4.43 -7.24 7.54
N LEU A 213 -3.93 -8.48 7.44
CA LEU A 213 -2.68 -8.81 6.78
C LEU A 213 -2.92 -9.84 5.69
N ALA A 214 -2.61 -9.47 4.43
CA ALA A 214 -2.54 -10.43 3.33
C ALA A 214 -1.09 -10.63 2.92
N TYR A 215 -0.70 -11.87 2.64
CA TYR A 215 0.71 -12.23 2.45
C TYR A 215 0.91 -13.34 1.42
N ASP A 216 2.07 -13.32 0.79
CA ASP A 216 2.52 -14.40 -0.08
C ASP A 216 2.86 -15.65 0.76
N LYS A 217 2.00 -16.67 0.64
CA LYS A 217 2.12 -17.95 1.36
C LYS A 217 3.29 -18.82 0.91
N ASP A 218 3.92 -18.51 -0.22
CA ASP A 218 5.06 -19.25 -0.73
C ASP A 218 6.37 -18.72 -0.14
N VAL A 219 6.37 -17.48 0.36
CA VAL A 219 7.50 -16.82 1.02
C VAL A 219 7.37 -16.79 2.54
N TYR A 220 6.17 -16.54 3.06
CA TYR A 220 5.94 -16.38 4.50
C TYR A 220 5.05 -17.44 5.12
N SER A 221 5.25 -17.65 6.42
CA SER A 221 4.43 -18.48 7.28
C SER A 221 3.99 -17.69 8.51
N ILE A 222 2.68 -17.61 8.74
CA ILE A 222 2.10 -16.90 9.87
C ILE A 222 1.23 -17.88 10.65
N ALA A 223 1.66 -18.18 11.88
CA ALA A 223 0.90 -19.05 12.78
C ALA A 223 -0.41 -18.36 13.18
N ASN A 224 -1.53 -18.99 12.90
CA ASN A 224 -2.85 -18.46 13.22
C ASN A 224 -3.82 -19.58 13.62
N ILE A 225 -4.86 -19.21 14.37
CA ILE A 225 -5.95 -20.11 14.74
C ILE A 225 -7.21 -19.57 14.07
N LYS A 226 -7.79 -20.35 13.15
CA LYS A 226 -9.00 -19.95 12.38
C LYS A 226 -8.88 -18.56 11.72
N GLY A 227 -7.67 -18.22 11.23
CA GLY A 227 -7.40 -16.93 10.60
C GLY A 227 -7.02 -15.80 11.55
N TRP A 228 -7.03 -16.02 12.87
CA TRP A 228 -6.65 -15.02 13.87
C TRP A 228 -5.23 -15.21 14.40
N VAL A 229 -4.52 -14.10 14.56
CA VAL A 229 -3.19 -14.00 15.19
C VAL A 229 -3.31 -13.09 16.40
N GLN A 230 -2.84 -13.56 17.58
CA GLN A 230 -2.85 -12.78 18.81
C GLN A 230 -1.50 -12.08 19.01
N LEU A 231 -1.47 -10.75 18.91
CA LEU A 231 -0.28 -9.95 19.19
C LEU A 231 -0.25 -9.59 20.67
N LYS A 232 0.82 -10.02 21.36
CA LYS A 232 1.02 -9.82 22.80
C LYS A 232 2.24 -8.95 23.12
N ASN A 233 3.01 -8.58 22.10
CA ASN A 233 4.25 -7.83 22.27
C ASN A 233 4.13 -6.46 21.60
N ARG A 234 4.47 -5.39 22.32
CA ARG A 234 4.51 -4.03 21.82
C ARG A 234 5.43 -3.90 20.59
N TYR A 235 6.52 -4.66 20.53
CA TYR A 235 7.44 -4.66 19.39
C TYR A 235 6.72 -4.90 18.04
N ASP A 236 5.77 -5.85 18.02
CA ASP A 236 5.00 -6.10 16.79
C ASP A 236 4.07 -4.93 16.45
N ILE A 237 3.50 -4.26 17.46
CA ILE A 237 2.66 -3.08 17.24
C ILE A 237 3.49 -1.93 16.68
N ASP A 238 4.66 -1.66 17.28
CA ASP A 238 5.58 -0.62 16.82
C ASP A 238 6.02 -0.90 15.36
N ALA A 239 6.32 -2.16 15.02
CA ALA A 239 6.69 -2.55 13.66
C ALA A 239 5.58 -2.25 12.63
N PHE A 240 4.31 -2.52 12.94
CA PHE A 240 3.20 -2.14 12.06
C PHE A 240 2.98 -0.63 12.01
N ASN A 241 3.16 0.07 13.12
CA ASN A 241 3.03 1.52 13.19
C ASN A 241 4.15 2.24 12.41
N TYR A 242 5.39 1.73 12.40
CA TYR A 242 6.44 2.21 11.50
C TYR A 242 6.05 2.10 10.03
N LEU A 243 5.42 1.00 9.62
CA LEU A 243 4.97 0.82 8.24
C LEU A 243 3.88 1.84 7.86
N GLN A 244 3.00 2.22 8.80
CA GLN A 244 2.03 3.30 8.56
C GLN A 244 2.72 4.66 8.43
N LEU A 245 3.70 5.00 9.28
CA LEU A 245 4.47 6.22 9.20
C LEU A 245 5.24 6.36 7.89
N LEU A 246 5.87 5.27 7.44
CA LEU A 246 6.58 5.23 6.17
C LEU A 246 5.64 5.39 4.97
N ASN A 247 4.43 4.85 5.04
CA ASN A 247 3.46 4.88 3.94
C ASN A 247 2.64 6.16 3.88
N CYS A 248 2.42 6.87 5.01
CA CYS A 248 1.59 8.06 5.04
C CYS A 248 2.24 9.23 4.31
N ARG A 249 1.41 10.16 3.83
CA ARG A 249 1.90 11.42 3.28
C ARG A 249 2.26 12.43 4.38
N ALA A 250 1.27 12.84 5.16
CA ALA A 250 1.43 13.92 6.13
C ALA A 250 0.69 13.70 7.46
N ASN A 251 -0.37 12.88 7.49
CA ASN A 251 -1.25 12.79 8.64
C ASN A 251 -1.40 11.36 9.14
N ILE A 252 -1.14 11.19 10.42
CA ILE A 252 -1.42 9.98 11.19
C ILE A 252 -2.70 10.19 11.99
N TYR A 253 -3.57 9.18 12.00
CA TYR A 253 -4.82 9.17 12.73
C TYR A 253 -4.79 8.15 13.86
N THR A 254 -5.34 8.52 15.01
CA THR A 254 -5.36 7.69 16.22
C THR A 254 -6.58 7.99 17.08
N ALA A 255 -7.04 6.99 17.82
CA ALA A 255 -8.06 7.15 18.85
C ALA A 255 -7.51 7.73 20.16
N ASN A 256 -6.18 7.67 20.38
CA ASN A 256 -5.56 8.04 21.64
C ASN A 256 -5.09 9.50 21.64
N PRO A 257 -5.70 10.39 22.47
CA PRO A 257 -5.33 11.80 22.56
C PRO A 257 -3.96 12.06 23.22
N ASP A 258 -3.35 11.05 23.82
CA ASP A 258 -2.06 11.15 24.51
C ASP A 258 -0.91 10.50 23.74
N SER A 259 -1.13 10.15 22.47
CA SER A 259 -0.16 9.45 21.63
C SER A 259 0.90 10.35 20.98
N ALA A 260 0.90 11.67 21.22
CA ALA A 260 1.79 12.62 20.55
C ALA A 260 3.28 12.22 20.64
N LEU A 261 3.79 12.06 21.87
CA LEU A 261 5.19 11.69 22.11
C LEU A 261 5.55 10.30 21.52
N TYR A 262 4.60 9.37 21.58
CA TYR A 262 4.78 8.05 20.98
C TYR A 262 4.95 8.12 19.46
N ILE A 263 4.04 8.83 18.77
CA ILE A 263 4.09 8.98 17.31
C ILE A 263 5.33 9.76 16.91
N GLU A 264 5.68 10.82 17.64
CA GLU A 264 6.88 11.63 17.39
C GLU A 264 8.15 10.79 17.52
N SER A 265 8.26 9.96 18.56
CA SER A 265 9.42 9.08 18.75
C SER A 265 9.58 8.10 17.58
N LEU A 266 8.50 7.45 17.12
CA LEU A 266 8.55 6.57 15.96
C LEU A 266 8.87 7.35 14.67
N HIS A 267 8.31 8.55 14.50
CA HIS A 267 8.55 9.37 13.31
C HIS A 267 10.01 9.79 13.19
N ASN A 268 10.63 10.23 14.28
CA ASN A 268 12.04 10.61 14.28
C ASN A 268 12.97 9.48 13.86
N GLU A 269 12.63 8.22 14.19
CA GLU A 269 13.42 7.06 13.77
C GLU A 269 13.32 6.76 12.27
N VAL A 270 12.21 7.14 11.61
CA VAL A 270 11.98 6.83 10.19
C VAL A 270 12.06 8.06 9.27
N GLU A 271 12.19 9.27 9.81
CA GLU A 271 12.17 10.53 9.05
C GLU A 271 13.21 10.53 7.92
N TYR A 272 14.44 10.09 8.22
CA TYR A 272 15.49 9.97 7.21
C TYR A 272 15.17 8.90 6.15
N SER A 273 14.77 7.69 6.54
CA SER A 273 14.41 6.63 5.59
C SER A 273 13.24 7.04 4.70
N LYS A 274 12.27 7.77 5.27
CA LYS A 274 11.11 8.29 4.55
C LYS A 274 11.51 9.34 3.51
N SER A 275 12.47 10.20 3.81
CA SER A 275 12.97 11.22 2.86
C SER A 275 13.66 10.65 1.63
N LEU A 276 14.10 9.39 1.68
CA LEU A 276 14.71 8.68 0.56
C LEU A 276 13.69 8.04 -0.39
N GLN A 277 12.41 8.04 -0.04
CA GLN A 277 11.36 7.52 -0.92
C GLN A 277 11.20 8.39 -2.16
N GLY A 278 10.86 7.74 -3.27
CA GLY A 278 10.66 8.47 -4.50
C GLY A 278 10.47 7.57 -5.71
N HIS A 279 10.65 8.15 -6.86
CA HIS A 279 10.61 7.48 -8.15
C HIS A 279 11.95 7.68 -8.85
N LYS A 280 12.45 6.61 -9.47
CA LYS A 280 13.70 6.63 -10.23
C LYS A 280 13.48 5.98 -11.59
N THR A 281 13.88 6.66 -12.65
CA THR A 281 13.86 6.12 -14.00
C THR A 281 15.29 6.01 -14.52
N GLU A 282 15.65 4.84 -15.03
CA GLU A 282 16.95 4.54 -15.61
C GLU A 282 16.78 3.96 -17.00
N PHE A 283 17.78 4.21 -17.87
CA PHE A 283 17.81 3.72 -19.24
C PHE A 283 19.02 2.83 -19.45
N TYR A 284 18.83 1.77 -20.22
CA TYR A 284 19.87 0.78 -20.52
C TYR A 284 19.86 0.46 -22.00
N ILE A 285 21.02 0.43 -22.64
CA ILE A 285 21.13 0.03 -24.05
C ILE A 285 20.78 -1.45 -24.17
N SER A 286 19.96 -1.77 -25.17
CA SER A 286 19.63 -3.15 -25.49
C SER A 286 20.69 -3.71 -26.44
N ASP A 287 21.71 -4.36 -25.89
CA ASP A 287 22.77 -4.94 -26.72
C ASP A 287 22.41 -6.28 -27.32
N ASN A 288 21.39 -7.01 -26.79
CA ASN A 288 21.18 -8.38 -27.17
C ASN A 288 19.78 -8.96 -26.96
N SER A 289 19.58 -10.10 -27.59
CA SER A 289 18.44 -11.00 -27.63
C SER A 289 18.06 -11.67 -26.29
N ASP A 290 18.85 -11.53 -25.22
CA ASP A 290 18.61 -12.24 -23.94
C ASP A 290 17.74 -11.49 -22.94
N GLY A 291 17.35 -10.25 -23.23
CA GLY A 291 16.47 -9.43 -22.38
C GLY A 291 17.05 -9.08 -20.99
N LYS A 292 18.36 -9.31 -20.76
CA LYS A 292 19.01 -9.03 -19.49
C LYS A 292 19.49 -7.60 -19.43
N ILE A 293 19.14 -6.90 -18.35
CA ILE A 293 19.64 -5.56 -18.06
C ILE A 293 20.93 -5.71 -17.26
N LYS A 294 22.01 -5.12 -17.78
CA LYS A 294 23.31 -5.09 -17.12
C LYS A 294 23.65 -3.66 -16.74
N ASP A 295 24.23 -3.45 -15.57
CA ASP A 295 24.58 -2.11 -15.07
C ASP A 295 25.57 -1.38 -16.00
N GLU A 296 26.46 -2.12 -16.68
CA GLU A 296 27.41 -1.58 -17.68
C GLU A 296 26.74 -0.95 -18.91
N ASN A 297 25.47 -1.32 -19.18
CA ASN A 297 24.67 -0.81 -20.30
C ASN A 297 23.82 0.40 -19.92
N ARG A 298 23.97 0.93 -18.70
CA ARG A 298 23.27 2.13 -18.27
C ARG A 298 23.72 3.33 -19.09
N ILE A 299 22.76 4.12 -19.57
CA ILE A 299 22.99 5.28 -20.43
C ILE A 299 22.17 6.47 -19.93
N ASP A 300 22.71 7.67 -20.09
CA ASP A 300 21.90 8.89 -19.94
C ASP A 300 20.94 9.03 -21.13
N VAL A 301 19.71 9.48 -20.85
CA VAL A 301 18.69 9.64 -21.89
C VAL A 301 19.13 10.56 -23.03
N SER A 302 19.94 11.58 -22.73
CA SER A 302 20.50 12.53 -23.71
C SER A 302 21.52 11.90 -24.68
N GLU A 303 22.07 10.74 -24.33
CA GLU A 303 23.06 10.02 -25.13
C GLU A 303 22.41 8.94 -26.02
N ILE A 304 21.08 8.69 -25.89
CA ILE A 304 20.38 7.71 -26.71
C ILE A 304 20.31 8.20 -28.16
N LYS A 305 20.90 7.42 -29.08
CA LYS A 305 20.91 7.74 -30.50
C LYS A 305 19.57 7.40 -31.16
N VAL A 306 19.26 8.13 -32.25
CA VAL A 306 18.10 7.83 -33.08
C VAL A 306 18.15 6.36 -33.56
N ASN A 307 17.05 5.62 -33.39
CA ASN A 307 16.94 4.19 -33.70
C ASN A 307 17.74 3.24 -32.78
N GLN A 308 18.35 3.74 -31.69
CA GLN A 308 18.97 2.87 -30.70
C GLN A 308 17.90 2.19 -29.86
N LYS A 309 17.96 0.86 -29.73
CA LYS A 309 17.08 0.11 -28.83
C LYS A 309 17.55 0.28 -27.39
N PHE A 310 16.62 0.58 -26.50
CA PHE A 310 16.88 0.71 -25.08
C PHE A 310 15.75 0.13 -24.23
N PHE A 311 16.08 -0.23 -23.00
CA PHE A 311 15.12 -0.56 -21.95
C PHE A 311 14.96 0.64 -21.04
N LYS A 312 13.71 0.97 -20.69
CA LYS A 312 13.39 1.92 -19.64
C LYS A 312 13.01 1.13 -18.39
N VAL A 313 13.67 1.44 -17.28
CA VAL A 313 13.40 0.86 -15.97
C VAL A 313 12.90 1.95 -15.04
N SER A 314 11.61 1.89 -14.69
CA SER A 314 10.99 2.80 -13.71
C SER A 314 10.84 2.10 -12.39
N GLN A 315 11.38 2.68 -11.32
CA GLN A 315 11.40 2.09 -9.99
C GLN A 315 10.79 3.01 -8.95
N THR A 316 9.97 2.45 -8.06
CA THR A 316 9.60 3.10 -6.81
C THR A 316 10.62 2.75 -5.74
N VAL A 317 11.26 3.76 -5.16
CA VAL A 317 12.17 3.60 -4.02
C VAL A 317 11.34 3.61 -2.75
N TYR A 318 11.31 2.47 -2.05
CA TYR A 318 10.60 2.32 -0.79
C TYR A 318 11.52 2.54 0.41
N ALA A 319 11.01 3.17 1.46
CA ALA A 319 11.73 3.30 2.72
C ALA A 319 11.82 1.97 3.47
N THR A 320 12.99 1.68 4.03
CA THR A 320 13.20 0.49 4.84
C THR A 320 12.68 0.72 6.27
N PRO A 321 11.80 -0.14 6.80
CA PRO A 321 11.38 -0.05 8.19
C PRO A 321 12.53 -0.44 9.13
N PRO A 322 12.67 0.19 10.31
CA PRO A 322 13.73 -0.11 11.27
C PRO A 322 13.60 -1.52 11.85
N ILE A 323 12.37 -2.01 11.98
CA ILE A 323 12.06 -3.36 12.50
C ILE A 323 10.94 -4.02 11.71
N TRP A 324 10.87 -5.35 11.76
CA TRP A 324 9.82 -6.16 11.15
C TRP A 324 8.98 -6.89 12.18
N PRO A 325 7.64 -7.06 11.95
CA PRO A 325 6.79 -7.83 12.85
C PRO A 325 7.31 -9.28 12.97
N ARG A 326 7.49 -9.76 14.22
CA ARG A 326 8.00 -11.10 14.51
C ARG A 326 7.05 -12.21 14.11
N VAL A 327 5.76 -11.90 14.03
CA VAL A 327 4.73 -12.86 13.61
C VAL A 327 4.83 -13.24 12.14
N ILE A 328 5.53 -12.46 11.32
CA ILE A 328 5.78 -12.76 9.90
C ILE A 328 7.06 -13.57 9.79
N ASN A 329 6.94 -14.90 9.82
CA ASN A 329 8.07 -15.82 9.73
C ASN A 329 8.35 -16.21 8.28
N TRP A 330 9.59 -16.60 8.00
CA TRP A 330 9.95 -17.23 6.73
C TRP A 330 9.31 -18.61 6.65
N LYS A 331 8.74 -18.94 5.49
CA LYS A 331 8.19 -20.27 5.25
C LYS A 331 9.33 -21.30 5.21
N PRO A 332 9.26 -22.42 5.97
CA PRO A 332 10.15 -23.55 5.76
C PRO A 332 10.04 -24.03 4.32
N ASN A 333 11.18 -24.16 3.61
CA ASN A 333 11.23 -24.46 2.17
C ASN A 333 10.45 -23.46 1.29
N GLY A 334 10.37 -22.19 1.72
CA GLY A 334 9.78 -21.12 0.94
C GLY A 334 10.55 -20.86 -0.34
N PHE A 335 9.84 -20.39 -1.36
CA PHE A 335 10.42 -20.13 -2.67
C PHE A 335 9.80 -18.89 -3.31
N ILE A 336 10.48 -18.39 -4.31
CA ILE A 336 10.03 -17.37 -5.25
C ILE A 336 10.07 -17.94 -6.66
N MET A 337 9.36 -17.32 -7.60
CA MET A 337 9.50 -17.60 -9.03
C MET A 337 10.40 -16.56 -9.67
N THR A 338 11.32 -16.99 -10.52
CA THR A 338 12.27 -16.12 -11.24
C THR A 338 12.53 -16.66 -12.63
N ASN A 339 12.92 -15.80 -13.57
CA ASN A 339 13.48 -16.14 -14.87
C ASN A 339 14.84 -15.47 -15.12
N ASP A 340 15.47 -14.98 -14.04
CA ASP A 340 16.77 -14.26 -14.06
C ASP A 340 16.79 -12.98 -14.93
N THR A 341 15.63 -12.45 -15.28
CA THR A 341 15.52 -11.14 -15.93
C THR A 341 15.27 -10.03 -14.92
N TYR A 342 15.17 -8.79 -15.37
CA TYR A 342 14.97 -7.65 -14.46
C TYR A 342 13.60 -7.67 -13.75
N ASP A 343 12.52 -8.16 -14.41
CA ASP A 343 11.15 -8.21 -13.88
C ASP A 343 10.83 -9.52 -13.12
N ASP A 344 11.82 -10.12 -12.48
CA ASP A 344 11.92 -11.55 -12.35
C ASP A 344 11.43 -12.18 -11.05
N PHE A 345 10.90 -11.45 -10.09
CA PHE A 345 10.47 -12.08 -8.82
C PHE A 345 8.96 -12.02 -8.62
N VAL A 346 8.26 -12.89 -9.32
CA VAL A 346 6.79 -12.89 -9.42
C VAL A 346 6.19 -14.05 -8.62
N ARG A 347 5.01 -13.87 -8.00
CA ARG A 347 4.33 -14.96 -7.29
C ARG A 347 3.92 -16.09 -8.23
N GLN A 348 4.02 -17.34 -7.75
CA GLN A 348 3.70 -18.54 -8.55
C GLN A 348 2.29 -18.48 -9.18
N ALA A 349 1.30 -17.99 -8.46
CA ALA A 349 -0.06 -17.90 -8.97
C ALA A 349 -0.17 -16.93 -10.16
N VAL A 350 0.60 -15.84 -10.15
CA VAL A 350 0.65 -14.89 -11.28
C VAL A 350 1.33 -15.52 -12.47
N VAL A 351 2.48 -16.20 -12.28
CA VAL A 351 3.18 -16.94 -13.34
C VAL A 351 2.25 -17.94 -14.03
N LYS A 352 1.51 -18.73 -13.25
CA LYS A 352 0.54 -19.68 -13.78
C LYS A 352 -0.58 -19.02 -14.58
N LYS A 353 -1.13 -17.90 -14.09
CA LYS A 353 -2.21 -17.16 -14.76
C LYS A 353 -1.76 -16.50 -16.05
N THR A 354 -0.52 -16.03 -16.10
CA THR A 354 0.03 -15.32 -17.27
C THR A 354 0.68 -16.25 -18.30
N GLY A 355 0.74 -17.57 -17.99
CA GLY A 355 1.31 -18.58 -18.90
C GLY A 355 2.81 -18.43 -19.15
N ARG A 356 3.55 -17.78 -18.25
CA ARG A 356 4.99 -17.58 -18.37
C ARG A 356 5.72 -18.89 -18.08
N SER A 357 6.18 -19.57 -19.11
CA SER A 357 6.84 -20.90 -19.02
C SER A 357 8.32 -20.84 -18.67
N ASP A 358 8.95 -19.66 -18.81
CA ASP A 358 10.37 -19.39 -18.56
C ASP A 358 10.72 -19.20 -17.08
N PHE A 359 9.71 -19.15 -16.20
CA PHE A 359 9.92 -19.00 -14.75
C PHE A 359 10.14 -20.33 -14.05
N TYR A 360 11.11 -20.35 -13.12
CA TYR A 360 11.42 -21.49 -12.27
C TYR A 360 11.42 -21.12 -10.78
N LYS A 361 11.39 -22.13 -9.90
CA LYS A 361 11.44 -21.92 -8.45
C LYS A 361 12.85 -21.73 -7.94
N MET A 362 13.07 -20.67 -7.17
CA MET A 362 14.29 -20.44 -6.41
C MET A 362 13.99 -20.36 -4.92
N SER A 363 14.82 -21.03 -4.07
CA SER A 363 14.67 -20.97 -2.62
C SER A 363 14.94 -19.57 -2.09
N ILE A 364 14.09 -19.10 -1.14
CA ILE A 364 14.28 -17.80 -0.47
C ILE A 364 15.55 -17.73 0.39
N ARG A 365 16.17 -18.88 0.75
CA ARG A 365 17.40 -18.99 1.56
C ARG A 365 18.69 -18.95 0.74
N LYS A 366 18.60 -19.01 -0.59
CA LYS A 366 19.75 -18.95 -1.50
C LYS A 366 19.96 -17.53 -2.02
N GLY A 367 20.11 -16.55 -1.12
CA GLY A 367 20.33 -15.16 -1.48
C GLY A 367 21.22 -14.45 -0.48
#